data_314ec211f2e75039f780eb752acb9821
#
_entry.id   314ec211f2e75039f780eb752acb9821
#
_cell.length_a   1.000
_cell.length_b   1.000
_cell.length_c   1.000
_cell.angle_alpha   90.00
_cell.angle_beta   90.00
_cell.angle_gamma   90.00
#
_symmetry.space_group_name_H-M   'P 1'
#
loop_
_entity.id
_entity.type
_entity.pdbx_description
1 polymer ?
#
loop_
_entity_poly.entity_id
_entity_poly.type
_entity_poly.pdbx_seq_one_letter_code
_entity_poly.pdbx_strand_id
1 'polypeptide(L)'
;MMAPPSNHRPLKICMVSSEVVPFAKTGGLADVVGALATEFARLGHDVCVLLPAYRQVDALGYQVVDYARLAVPTAQGLVEARIQERTGPHSHVTGSGRLRVLTVRHDAFFSRSGLYQEAGHDYPDNLERFAFFCRAVMELLVHFGEKDGWQVDLLHVHDWQAALCAVYLRTLYQAKSALSNIRSVLTIHNLGYQGLFPAEHFSLTGLPAQLFTPAALEFYGKLNLLKGGLVFADRLTTVSPTYSEEIQTPEYGCGLEGVISGRKDVLHGIVNGIDAEIWNPAKDPHLPTQYSLSDMSGKARSKKGLQRELKLRTDKGPLVGVIARLTGQKGIDLVIDIIPELMELDVQVVILGTGDVKYEQLVRELAERYPGRLAVRNVFDEGLAHRIEAGADMFLMPSRYEPCGLSQLYSLRYGTVPIVRKTGGLADTVVNYTPSAFKGSRVTGFSFTDTSADSLLTCLLLALSIYRKKADWHRIVRAGMEQDLSWARSAEIYLRL
;
A
#
# COMPACT_ATOMS: atom_id res chain seq x y z
N MET A 1 -20.77 1.20 -22.23
CA MET A 1 -21.62 0.06 -21.85
C MET A 1 -20.70 -0.98 -21.24
N MET A 2 -20.81 -1.22 -19.94
CA MET A 2 -20.07 -2.29 -19.27
C MET A 2 -20.59 -3.63 -19.79
N ALA A 3 -19.69 -4.55 -20.13
CA ALA A 3 -20.07 -5.92 -20.44
C ALA A 3 -20.86 -6.51 -19.25
N PRO A 4 -21.89 -7.36 -19.51
CA PRO A 4 -22.62 -8.00 -18.42
C PRO A 4 -21.65 -8.82 -17.57
N PRO A 5 -21.87 -8.92 -16.25
CA PRO A 5 -21.02 -9.69 -15.37
C PRO A 5 -20.94 -11.13 -15.88
N SER A 6 -19.72 -11.63 -16.00
CA SER A 6 -19.47 -13.03 -16.34
C SER A 6 -20.23 -13.91 -15.35
N ASN A 7 -20.90 -14.94 -15.84
CA ASN A 7 -21.76 -15.89 -15.11
C ASN A 7 -20.93 -16.82 -14.18
N HIS A 8 -19.97 -16.27 -13.43
CA HIS A 8 -19.17 -17.00 -12.46
C HIS A 8 -19.91 -17.03 -11.13
N ARG A 9 -19.95 -18.19 -10.50
CA ARG A 9 -20.48 -18.32 -9.13
C ARG A 9 -19.74 -17.36 -8.17
N PRO A 10 -20.42 -16.78 -7.18
CA PRO A 10 -19.75 -16.02 -6.13
C PRO A 10 -18.64 -16.84 -5.48
N LEU A 11 -17.45 -16.26 -5.38
CA LEU A 11 -16.33 -16.87 -4.66
C LEU A 11 -16.42 -16.55 -3.17
N LYS A 12 -15.96 -17.48 -2.35
CA LYS A 12 -15.73 -17.31 -0.91
C LYS A 12 -14.24 -17.01 -0.70
N ILE A 13 -13.92 -15.75 -0.45
CA ILE A 13 -12.56 -15.24 -0.40
C ILE A 13 -12.17 -14.95 1.06
N CYS A 14 -11.09 -15.54 1.52
CA CYS A 14 -10.47 -15.22 2.80
C CYS A 14 -9.21 -14.39 2.56
N MET A 15 -9.22 -13.12 2.95
CA MET A 15 -8.07 -12.20 2.87
C MET A 15 -7.39 -12.11 4.23
N VAL A 16 -6.08 -12.33 4.28
CA VAL A 16 -5.30 -12.35 5.52
C VAL A 16 -4.21 -11.30 5.46
N SER A 17 -4.24 -10.36 6.37
CA SER A 17 -3.30 -9.26 6.42
C SER A 17 -3.00 -8.82 7.86
N SER A 18 -1.82 -8.28 8.07
CA SER A 18 -1.47 -7.61 9.33
C SER A 18 -2.07 -6.22 9.46
N GLU A 19 -2.45 -5.60 8.35
CA GLU A 19 -3.00 -4.25 8.29
C GLU A 19 -4.24 -4.19 7.39
N VAL A 20 -5.26 -3.48 7.80
CA VAL A 20 -6.51 -3.25 7.05
C VAL A 20 -7.13 -1.94 7.50
N VAL A 21 -7.42 -1.01 6.58
CA VAL A 21 -8.19 0.21 6.87
C VAL A 21 -9.65 -0.17 7.15
N PRO A 22 -10.29 0.45 8.16
CA PRO A 22 -9.77 1.49 9.06
C PRO A 22 -9.16 0.94 10.36
N PHE A 23 -8.97 -0.37 10.49
CA PHE A 23 -8.65 -1.06 11.74
C PHE A 23 -7.20 -0.89 12.18
N ALA A 24 -6.26 -1.08 11.28
CA ALA A 24 -4.83 -0.99 11.57
C ALA A 24 -4.08 -0.53 10.32
N LYS A 25 -3.25 0.52 10.45
CA LYS A 25 -2.51 1.11 9.31
C LYS A 25 -1.16 1.65 9.76
N THR A 26 -0.11 1.27 9.04
CA THR A 26 1.21 1.91 9.06
C THR A 26 1.66 2.32 7.66
N GLY A 27 1.05 1.76 6.61
CA GLY A 27 1.42 2.00 5.22
C GLY A 27 0.30 1.68 4.23
N GLY A 28 0.66 1.63 2.94
CA GLY A 28 -0.28 1.39 1.85
C GLY A 28 -0.91 0.00 1.84
N LEU A 29 -0.32 -0.99 2.54
CA LEU A 29 -0.90 -2.34 2.68
C LEU A 29 -2.34 -2.28 3.20
N ALA A 30 -2.58 -1.48 4.24
CA ALA A 30 -3.88 -1.34 4.86
C ALA A 30 -4.94 -0.81 3.88
N ASP A 31 -4.58 0.22 3.11
CA ASP A 31 -5.47 0.82 2.10
C ASP A 31 -5.84 -0.19 1.02
N VAL A 32 -4.85 -0.95 0.53
CA VAL A 32 -5.05 -1.96 -0.50
C VAL A 32 -6.01 -3.06 -0.04
N VAL A 33 -5.75 -3.66 1.13
CA VAL A 33 -6.56 -4.79 1.60
C VAL A 33 -7.99 -4.37 1.89
N GLY A 34 -8.19 -3.24 2.57
CA GLY A 34 -9.53 -2.72 2.88
C GLY A 34 -10.34 -2.41 1.62
N ALA A 35 -9.74 -1.70 0.66
CA ALA A 35 -10.42 -1.29 -0.55
C ALA A 35 -10.69 -2.48 -1.51
N LEU A 36 -9.71 -3.38 -1.68
CA LEU A 36 -9.87 -4.56 -2.53
C LEU A 36 -10.93 -5.52 -1.98
N ALA A 37 -10.95 -5.75 -0.65
CA ALA A 37 -11.97 -6.57 0.00
C ALA A 37 -13.39 -6.00 -0.21
N THR A 38 -13.52 -4.69 -0.05
CA THR A 38 -14.78 -3.97 -0.30
C THR A 38 -15.22 -4.10 -1.75
N GLU A 39 -14.28 -3.98 -2.69
CA GLU A 39 -14.59 -4.09 -4.12
C GLU A 39 -14.99 -5.51 -4.52
N PHE A 40 -14.31 -6.55 -4.01
CA PHE A 40 -14.73 -7.94 -4.23
C PHE A 40 -16.15 -8.20 -3.72
N ALA A 41 -16.47 -7.70 -2.53
CA ALA A 41 -17.82 -7.82 -2.00
C ALA A 41 -18.85 -7.04 -2.86
N ARG A 42 -18.50 -5.83 -3.35
CA ARG A 42 -19.34 -5.06 -4.28
C ARG A 42 -19.62 -5.82 -5.59
N LEU A 43 -18.63 -6.58 -6.06
CA LEU A 43 -18.75 -7.44 -7.24
C LEU A 43 -19.54 -8.75 -6.98
N GLY A 44 -20.06 -8.95 -5.78
CA GLY A 44 -20.93 -10.07 -5.44
C GLY A 44 -20.25 -11.27 -4.81
N HIS A 45 -18.99 -11.17 -4.39
CA HIS A 45 -18.27 -12.22 -3.69
C HIS A 45 -18.52 -12.19 -2.17
N ASP A 46 -18.37 -13.34 -1.51
CA ASP A 46 -18.45 -13.47 -0.05
C ASP A 46 -17.03 -13.39 0.53
N VAL A 47 -16.71 -12.25 1.12
CA VAL A 47 -15.35 -11.90 1.56
C VAL A 47 -15.25 -11.91 3.08
N CYS A 48 -14.22 -12.55 3.59
CA CYS A 48 -13.82 -12.49 4.99
C CYS A 48 -12.41 -11.95 5.10
N VAL A 49 -12.23 -10.84 5.81
CA VAL A 49 -10.93 -10.27 6.10
C VAL A 49 -10.49 -10.65 7.50
N LEU A 50 -9.25 -11.12 7.64
CA LEU A 50 -8.64 -11.52 8.89
C LEU A 50 -7.42 -10.66 9.21
N LEU A 51 -7.40 -10.11 10.42
CA LEU A 51 -6.27 -9.34 10.95
C LEU A 51 -6.08 -9.60 12.46
N PRO A 52 -4.90 -9.31 13.05
CA PRO A 52 -4.72 -9.37 14.49
C PRO A 52 -5.57 -8.32 15.23
N ALA A 53 -6.06 -8.66 16.40
CA ALA A 53 -6.78 -7.72 17.28
C ALA A 53 -5.80 -6.81 18.03
N TYR A 54 -5.20 -5.87 17.31
CA TYR A 54 -4.32 -4.86 17.91
C TYR A 54 -5.10 -3.94 18.87
N ARG A 55 -4.39 -3.34 19.85
CA ARG A 55 -4.98 -2.39 20.79
C ARG A 55 -5.79 -1.28 20.11
N GLN A 56 -5.28 -0.73 19.01
CA GLN A 56 -5.95 0.34 18.28
C GLN A 56 -7.26 -0.07 17.62
N VAL A 57 -7.44 -1.36 17.29
CA VAL A 57 -8.70 -1.89 16.72
C VAL A 57 -9.84 -1.77 17.72
N ASP A 58 -9.55 -1.99 19.00
CA ASP A 58 -10.57 -1.87 20.08
C ASP A 58 -10.98 -0.41 20.31
N ALA A 59 -10.10 0.56 20.02
CA ALA A 59 -10.38 1.98 20.20
C ALA A 59 -11.36 2.57 19.16
N LEU A 60 -11.63 1.84 18.06
CA LEU A 60 -12.48 2.34 16.97
C LEU A 60 -13.99 2.27 17.25
N GLY A 61 -14.41 1.67 18.39
CA GLY A 61 -15.82 1.63 18.81
C GLY A 61 -16.72 0.72 17.97
N TYR A 62 -16.15 -0.21 17.17
CA TYR A 62 -16.94 -1.23 16.48
C TYR A 62 -17.62 -2.16 17.48
N GLN A 63 -18.82 -2.64 17.13
CA GLN A 63 -19.41 -3.73 17.89
C GLN A 63 -18.58 -5.00 17.72
N VAL A 64 -18.34 -5.71 18.82
CA VAL A 64 -17.53 -6.93 18.88
C VAL A 64 -18.41 -8.10 19.25
N VAL A 65 -18.43 -9.11 18.40
CA VAL A 65 -19.14 -10.37 18.66
C VAL A 65 -18.12 -11.50 18.71
N ASP A 66 -18.08 -12.24 19.82
CA ASP A 66 -17.26 -13.44 19.89
C ASP A 66 -17.78 -14.48 18.90
N TYR A 67 -16.94 -14.85 17.93
CA TYR A 67 -17.30 -15.76 16.86
C TYR A 67 -16.91 -17.21 17.19
N ALA A 68 -15.65 -17.43 17.58
CA ALA A 68 -15.11 -18.74 17.94
C ALA A 68 -13.96 -18.65 18.94
N ARG A 69 -13.73 -19.75 19.66
CA ARG A 69 -12.51 -20.00 20.45
C ARG A 69 -11.81 -21.20 19.87
N LEU A 70 -10.55 -21.03 19.49
CA LEU A 70 -9.76 -22.03 18.80
C LEU A 70 -8.54 -22.39 19.62
N ALA A 71 -8.25 -23.68 19.73
CA ALA A 71 -7.00 -24.18 20.28
C ALA A 71 -5.96 -24.22 19.16
N VAL A 72 -5.03 -23.27 19.17
CA VAL A 72 -4.01 -23.09 18.15
C VAL A 72 -2.76 -23.87 18.54
N PRO A 73 -2.29 -24.81 17.74
CA PRO A 73 -1.02 -25.49 17.97
C PRO A 73 0.16 -24.53 17.80
N THR A 74 1.02 -24.43 18.79
CA THR A 74 2.29 -23.69 18.75
C THR A 74 3.45 -24.59 19.13
N ALA A 75 4.68 -24.11 18.99
CA ALA A 75 5.86 -24.83 19.44
C ALA A 75 5.86 -25.09 20.96
N GLN A 76 5.08 -24.33 21.73
CA GLN A 76 5.00 -24.41 23.19
C GLN A 76 3.74 -25.16 23.68
N GLY A 77 2.94 -25.71 22.75
CA GLY A 77 1.68 -26.39 23.05
C GLY A 77 0.46 -25.69 22.47
N LEU A 78 -0.72 -26.00 22.99
CA LEU A 78 -1.97 -25.40 22.54
C LEU A 78 -2.19 -24.04 23.22
N VAL A 79 -2.41 -23.01 22.41
CA VAL A 79 -2.71 -21.64 22.86
C VAL A 79 -4.08 -21.22 22.37
N GLU A 80 -4.91 -20.64 23.23
CA GLU A 80 -6.24 -20.17 22.82
C GLU A 80 -6.16 -18.91 21.95
N ALA A 81 -6.81 -18.92 20.80
CA ALA A 81 -7.15 -17.75 20.02
C ALA A 81 -8.66 -17.46 20.13
N ARG A 82 -9.03 -16.22 20.45
CA ARG A 82 -10.42 -15.78 20.36
C ARG A 82 -10.62 -15.07 19.01
N ILE A 83 -11.57 -15.57 18.25
CA ILE A 83 -11.96 -14.96 16.97
C ILE A 83 -13.16 -14.05 17.24
N GLN A 84 -13.04 -12.80 16.81
CA GLN A 84 -14.06 -11.78 17.06
C GLN A 84 -14.47 -11.12 15.75
N GLU A 85 -15.78 -11.08 15.48
CA GLU A 85 -16.33 -10.33 14.35
C GLU A 85 -16.51 -8.86 14.75
N ARG A 86 -16.06 -7.97 13.85
CA ARG A 86 -16.19 -6.52 14.00
C ARG A 86 -17.31 -6.03 13.10
N THR A 87 -18.40 -5.53 13.67
CA THR A 87 -19.55 -4.99 12.92
C THR A 87 -19.67 -3.49 13.11
N GLY A 88 -19.88 -2.77 12.01
CA GLY A 88 -19.94 -1.31 12.02
C GLY A 88 -20.08 -0.74 10.61
N PRO A 89 -19.89 0.56 10.42
CA PRO A 89 -20.16 1.22 9.14
C PRO A 89 -19.48 0.59 7.90
N HIS A 90 -18.28 0.03 8.08
CA HIS A 90 -17.51 -0.59 6.98
C HIS A 90 -17.81 -2.08 6.77
N SER A 91 -18.69 -2.69 7.55
CA SER A 91 -19.18 -4.05 7.32
C SER A 91 -20.41 -4.12 6.41
N HIS A 92 -20.95 -2.96 6.00
CA HIS A 92 -22.07 -2.87 5.07
C HIS A 92 -21.58 -2.49 3.69
N VAL A 93 -21.53 -3.47 2.79
CA VAL A 93 -21.18 -3.24 1.38
C VAL A 93 -22.45 -2.98 0.58
N THR A 94 -22.45 -1.92 -0.23
CA THR A 94 -23.49 -1.68 -1.23
C THR A 94 -23.24 -2.60 -2.41
N GLY A 95 -23.95 -3.73 -2.47
CA GLY A 95 -23.79 -4.75 -3.53
C GLY A 95 -24.47 -6.06 -3.14
N SER A 96 -24.29 -7.09 -3.98
CA SER A 96 -24.88 -8.41 -3.75
C SER A 96 -24.01 -9.35 -2.88
N GLY A 97 -22.76 -8.97 -2.62
CA GLY A 97 -21.84 -9.77 -1.83
C GLY A 97 -21.85 -9.41 -0.34
N ARG A 98 -21.01 -10.09 0.41
CA ARG A 98 -20.87 -9.92 1.86
C ARG A 98 -19.42 -9.59 2.22
N LEU A 99 -19.20 -8.67 3.14
CA LEU A 99 -17.90 -8.42 3.75
C LEU A 99 -17.98 -8.65 5.25
N ARG A 100 -17.16 -9.56 5.76
CA ARG A 100 -16.95 -9.78 7.20
C ARG A 100 -15.53 -9.40 7.57
N VAL A 101 -15.37 -8.80 8.73
CA VAL A 101 -14.04 -8.50 9.30
C VAL A 101 -13.92 -9.26 10.62
N LEU A 102 -12.98 -10.19 10.65
CA LEU A 102 -12.69 -10.99 11.83
C LEU A 102 -11.30 -10.64 12.37
N THR A 103 -11.19 -10.57 13.68
CA THR A 103 -9.91 -10.32 14.37
C THR A 103 -9.49 -11.54 15.19
N VAL A 104 -8.20 -11.85 15.12
CA VAL A 104 -7.57 -12.89 15.95
C VAL A 104 -7.03 -12.24 17.22
N ARG A 105 -7.67 -12.51 18.34
CA ARG A 105 -7.31 -11.93 19.64
C ARG A 105 -6.41 -12.86 20.44
N HIS A 106 -5.28 -12.33 20.85
CA HIS A 106 -4.37 -12.83 21.87
C HIS A 106 -3.64 -11.63 22.47
N ASP A 107 -4.03 -11.22 23.68
CA ASP A 107 -3.65 -9.92 24.24
C ASP A 107 -2.14 -9.79 24.42
N ALA A 108 -1.43 -10.84 24.86
CA ALA A 108 0.03 -10.79 25.02
C ALA A 108 0.76 -10.55 23.67
N PHE A 109 0.21 -11.01 22.55
CA PHE A 109 0.81 -10.82 21.24
C PHE A 109 0.39 -9.50 20.58
N PHE A 110 -0.89 -9.10 20.71
CA PHE A 110 -1.42 -8.04 19.85
C PHE A 110 -1.91 -6.79 20.59
N SER A 111 -2.19 -6.85 21.90
CA SER A 111 -2.60 -5.66 22.65
C SER A 111 -1.39 -4.82 23.08
N ARG A 112 -0.61 -4.33 22.11
CA ARG A 112 0.62 -3.55 22.31
C ARG A 112 0.49 -2.14 21.75
N SER A 113 1.47 -1.27 22.04
CA SER A 113 1.51 0.13 21.58
C SER A 113 1.67 0.27 20.07
N GLY A 114 2.49 -0.56 19.45
CA GLY A 114 2.71 -0.59 18.01
C GLY A 114 2.32 -1.94 17.38
N LEU A 115 2.22 -1.96 16.04
CA LEU A 115 1.88 -3.18 15.31
C LEU A 115 3.07 -4.16 15.28
N TYR A 116 4.26 -3.66 15.00
CA TYR A 116 5.47 -4.45 14.77
C TYR A 116 6.62 -4.08 15.70
N GLN A 117 6.63 -2.86 16.21
CA GLN A 117 7.75 -2.25 16.92
C GLN A 117 7.28 -1.30 18.01
N GLU A 118 8.17 -0.99 18.93
CA GLU A 118 8.00 0.02 19.96
C GLU A 118 9.29 0.84 20.10
N ALA A 119 9.15 2.16 20.15
CA ALA A 119 10.29 3.09 20.23
C ALA A 119 11.36 2.87 19.13
N GLY A 120 10.92 2.47 17.92
CA GLY A 120 11.83 2.26 16.79
C GLY A 120 12.52 0.89 16.73
N HIS A 121 12.21 -0.02 17.67
CA HIS A 121 12.76 -1.36 17.72
C HIS A 121 11.67 -2.41 17.49
N ASP A 122 11.93 -3.35 16.59
CA ASP A 122 11.02 -4.47 16.33
C ASP A 122 10.81 -5.30 17.61
N TYR A 123 9.58 -5.80 17.79
CA TYR A 123 9.33 -6.76 18.88
C TYR A 123 10.13 -8.04 18.65
N PRO A 124 10.88 -8.52 19.64
CA PRO A 124 11.75 -9.69 19.49
C PRO A 124 10.97 -10.97 19.22
N ASP A 125 9.69 -11.03 19.60
CA ASP A 125 8.79 -12.15 19.41
C ASP A 125 7.90 -12.02 18.16
N ASN A 126 8.26 -11.17 17.19
CA ASN A 126 7.47 -11.01 15.95
C ASN A 126 7.28 -12.33 15.19
N LEU A 127 8.26 -13.23 15.20
CA LEU A 127 8.12 -14.55 14.60
C LEU A 127 6.97 -15.36 15.25
N GLU A 128 6.97 -15.45 16.58
CA GLU A 128 5.96 -16.19 17.33
C GLU A 128 4.57 -15.59 17.16
N ARG A 129 4.48 -14.26 17.19
CA ARG A 129 3.25 -13.50 16.99
C ARG A 129 2.60 -13.81 15.64
N PHE A 130 3.36 -13.73 14.56
CA PHE A 130 2.81 -13.94 13.21
C PHE A 130 2.71 -15.42 12.84
N ALA A 131 3.54 -16.31 13.40
CA ALA A 131 3.34 -17.75 13.30
C ALA A 131 2.03 -18.17 13.99
N PHE A 132 1.77 -17.66 15.20
CA PHE A 132 0.50 -17.87 15.92
C PHE A 132 -0.69 -17.32 15.11
N PHE A 133 -0.58 -16.11 14.57
CA PHE A 133 -1.63 -15.51 13.73
C PHE A 133 -1.98 -16.41 12.55
N CYS A 134 -0.96 -16.81 11.77
CA CYS A 134 -1.17 -17.68 10.62
C CYS A 134 -1.75 -19.06 11.00
N ARG A 135 -1.31 -19.63 12.12
CA ARG A 135 -1.89 -20.90 12.63
C ARG A 135 -3.35 -20.73 13.05
N ALA A 136 -3.67 -19.64 13.75
CA ALA A 136 -5.05 -19.31 14.13
C ALA A 136 -5.96 -19.16 12.91
N VAL A 137 -5.45 -18.54 11.84
CA VAL A 137 -6.16 -18.46 10.54
C VAL A 137 -6.42 -19.86 10.00
N MET A 138 -5.44 -20.75 9.99
CA MET A 138 -5.62 -22.11 9.47
C MET A 138 -6.66 -22.90 10.28
N GLU A 139 -6.62 -22.83 11.60
CA GLU A 139 -7.64 -23.46 12.47
C GLU A 139 -9.04 -22.88 12.22
N LEU A 140 -9.12 -21.56 11.96
CA LEU A 140 -10.40 -20.92 11.59
C LEU A 140 -10.92 -21.40 10.23
N LEU A 141 -10.05 -21.59 9.23
CA LEU A 141 -10.47 -22.15 7.94
C LEU A 141 -11.01 -23.57 8.07
N VAL A 142 -10.43 -24.41 8.95
CA VAL A 142 -10.97 -25.72 9.30
C VAL A 142 -12.34 -25.58 9.95
N HIS A 143 -12.48 -24.67 10.93
CA HIS A 143 -13.76 -24.38 11.60
C HIS A 143 -14.83 -23.93 10.61
N PHE A 144 -14.52 -23.04 9.67
CA PHE A 144 -15.42 -22.60 8.62
C PHE A 144 -15.96 -23.77 7.78
N GLY A 145 -15.08 -24.68 7.34
CA GLY A 145 -15.49 -25.82 6.54
C GLY A 145 -16.28 -26.88 7.31
N GLU A 146 -15.86 -27.19 8.55
CA GLU A 146 -16.42 -28.29 9.35
C GLU A 146 -17.65 -27.89 10.18
N LYS A 147 -17.71 -26.65 10.66
CA LYS A 147 -18.77 -26.18 11.57
C LYS A 147 -19.79 -25.28 10.88
N ASP A 148 -19.34 -24.33 10.07
CA ASP A 148 -20.20 -23.32 9.50
C ASP A 148 -20.69 -23.66 8.08
N GLY A 149 -20.08 -24.67 7.43
CA GLY A 149 -20.35 -24.98 6.02
C GLY A 149 -19.89 -23.87 5.06
N TRP A 150 -19.07 -22.92 5.53
CA TRP A 150 -18.51 -21.85 4.70
C TRP A 150 -17.14 -22.28 4.18
N GLN A 151 -17.14 -23.04 3.11
CA GLN A 151 -15.93 -23.56 2.48
C GLN A 151 -15.25 -22.46 1.65
N VAL A 152 -14.02 -22.08 2.02
CA VAL A 152 -13.25 -21.04 1.34
C VAL A 152 -12.76 -21.55 -0.02
N ASP A 153 -12.94 -20.76 -1.08
CA ASP A 153 -12.41 -21.04 -2.42
C ASP A 153 -10.98 -20.49 -2.57
N LEU A 154 -10.75 -19.29 -2.03
CA LEU A 154 -9.50 -18.56 -2.22
C LEU A 154 -8.96 -18.02 -0.88
N LEU A 155 -7.72 -18.35 -0.57
CA LEU A 155 -6.93 -17.77 0.51
C LEU A 155 -5.97 -16.73 -0.07
N HIS A 156 -6.22 -15.44 0.16
CA HIS A 156 -5.41 -14.34 -0.31
C HIS A 156 -4.60 -13.75 0.84
N VAL A 157 -3.30 -13.98 0.84
CA VAL A 157 -2.39 -13.57 1.92
C VAL A 157 -1.50 -12.42 1.46
N HIS A 158 -1.18 -11.51 2.39
CA HIS A 158 -0.48 -10.27 2.09
C HIS A 158 0.81 -10.15 2.90
N ASP A 159 1.92 -9.97 2.19
CA ASP A 159 3.28 -9.80 2.73
C ASP A 159 3.76 -10.92 3.68
N TRP A 160 4.91 -10.72 4.31
CA TRP A 160 5.57 -11.74 5.14
C TRP A 160 4.77 -12.15 6.38
N GLN A 161 3.97 -11.24 6.93
CA GLN A 161 3.20 -11.48 8.14
C GLN A 161 2.13 -12.55 7.97
N ALA A 162 1.60 -12.71 6.76
CA ALA A 162 0.59 -13.71 6.43
C ALA A 162 1.14 -14.86 5.59
N ALA A 163 2.40 -14.80 5.15
CA ALA A 163 3.01 -15.75 4.22
C ALA A 163 3.00 -17.20 4.71
N LEU A 164 3.14 -17.42 6.03
CA LEU A 164 3.08 -18.78 6.59
C LEU A 164 1.73 -19.46 6.38
N CYS A 165 0.63 -18.75 6.14
CA CYS A 165 -0.65 -19.39 5.80
C CYS A 165 -0.54 -20.23 4.52
N ALA A 166 0.17 -19.75 3.49
CA ALA A 166 0.40 -20.51 2.26
C ALA A 166 1.29 -21.74 2.51
N VAL A 167 2.30 -21.60 3.36
CA VAL A 167 3.17 -22.73 3.78
C VAL A 167 2.36 -23.78 4.54
N TYR A 168 1.62 -23.37 5.56
CA TYR A 168 0.81 -24.28 6.36
C TYR A 168 -0.24 -25.01 5.53
N LEU A 169 -0.90 -24.31 4.61
CA LEU A 169 -1.91 -24.89 3.72
C LEU A 169 -1.35 -26.08 2.93
N ARG A 170 -0.11 -25.98 2.44
CA ARG A 170 0.54 -26.99 1.59
C ARG A 170 1.38 -28.00 2.37
N THR A 171 1.49 -27.86 3.70
CA THR A 171 2.28 -28.75 4.54
C THR A 171 1.42 -29.35 5.68
N LEU A 172 1.31 -28.68 6.81
CA LEU A 172 0.67 -29.19 8.01
C LEU A 172 -0.84 -29.46 7.86
N TYR A 173 -1.50 -28.72 6.95
CA TYR A 173 -2.96 -28.82 6.74
C TYR A 173 -3.34 -29.49 5.42
N GLN A 174 -2.38 -29.99 4.66
CA GLN A 174 -2.62 -30.63 3.35
C GLN A 174 -3.63 -31.79 3.42
N ALA A 175 -3.61 -32.57 4.51
CA ALA A 175 -4.51 -33.70 4.70
C ALA A 175 -5.91 -33.32 5.21
N LYS A 176 -6.18 -32.06 5.52
CA LYS A 176 -7.49 -31.59 5.98
C LYS A 176 -8.45 -31.45 4.81
N SER A 177 -9.48 -32.28 4.76
CA SER A 177 -10.47 -32.30 3.67
C SER A 177 -11.16 -30.93 3.49
N ALA A 178 -11.43 -30.22 4.58
CA ALA A 178 -12.02 -28.88 4.55
C ALA A 178 -11.17 -27.84 3.79
N LEU A 179 -9.86 -28.08 3.63
CA LEU A 179 -8.91 -27.15 3.02
C LEU A 179 -8.35 -27.64 1.67
N SER A 180 -8.70 -28.84 1.23
CA SER A 180 -8.09 -29.52 0.08
C SER A 180 -8.27 -28.75 -1.25
N ASN A 181 -9.36 -28.01 -1.40
CA ASN A 181 -9.71 -27.28 -2.63
C ASN A 181 -9.33 -25.79 -2.58
N ILE A 182 -8.78 -25.31 -1.46
CA ILE A 182 -8.41 -23.89 -1.34
C ILE A 182 -7.20 -23.59 -2.25
N ARG A 183 -7.36 -22.57 -3.09
CA ARG A 183 -6.27 -21.95 -3.83
C ARG A 183 -5.71 -20.79 -3.03
N SER A 184 -4.42 -20.55 -3.18
CA SER A 184 -3.72 -19.47 -2.46
C SER A 184 -3.10 -18.45 -3.41
N VAL A 185 -3.26 -17.18 -3.06
CA VAL A 185 -2.57 -16.05 -3.70
C VAL A 185 -1.75 -15.33 -2.63
N LEU A 186 -0.49 -15.05 -2.91
CA LEU A 186 0.35 -14.17 -2.10
C LEU A 186 0.57 -12.86 -2.85
N THR A 187 0.22 -11.73 -2.22
CA THR A 187 0.56 -10.39 -2.73
C THR A 187 1.79 -9.85 -2.02
N ILE A 188 2.79 -9.45 -2.81
CA ILE A 188 3.99 -8.74 -2.37
C ILE A 188 3.72 -7.25 -2.50
N HIS A 189 3.61 -6.53 -1.37
CA HIS A 189 3.47 -5.07 -1.38
C HIS A 189 4.82 -4.37 -1.38
N ASN A 190 5.80 -4.92 -0.66
CA ASN A 190 7.17 -4.41 -0.67
C ASN A 190 8.15 -5.54 -0.34
N LEU A 191 8.93 -5.95 -1.33
CA LEU A 191 9.90 -7.05 -1.21
C LEU A 191 11.04 -6.75 -0.22
N GLY A 192 11.28 -5.49 0.11
CA GLY A 192 12.26 -5.09 1.12
C GLY A 192 11.93 -5.56 2.54
N TYR A 193 10.67 -5.93 2.81
CA TYR A 193 10.21 -6.46 4.10
C TYR A 193 9.93 -7.96 3.96
N GLN A 194 10.83 -8.80 4.49
CA GLN A 194 10.82 -10.24 4.23
C GLN A 194 10.46 -11.11 5.44
N GLY A 195 10.44 -10.54 6.65
CA GLY A 195 10.29 -11.34 7.87
C GLY A 195 11.48 -12.28 8.07
N LEU A 196 12.65 -11.68 8.27
CA LEU A 196 13.93 -12.40 8.46
C LEU A 196 14.18 -12.64 9.94
N PHE A 197 14.41 -13.90 10.32
CA PHE A 197 14.64 -14.29 11.70
C PHE A 197 15.86 -15.24 11.80
N PRO A 198 16.51 -15.34 12.99
CA PRO A 198 17.58 -16.29 13.22
C PRO A 198 17.15 -17.73 12.96
N ALA A 199 18.07 -18.57 12.43
CA ALA A 199 17.81 -19.97 12.10
C ALA A 199 17.35 -20.81 13.30
N GLU A 200 17.90 -20.54 14.49
CA GLU A 200 17.56 -21.22 15.74
C GLU A 200 16.10 -21.02 16.16
N HIS A 201 15.44 -20.00 15.64
CA HIS A 201 14.01 -19.75 15.89
C HIS A 201 13.08 -20.52 14.94
N PHE A 202 13.62 -21.28 13.96
CA PHE A 202 12.77 -21.99 12.98
C PHE A 202 11.71 -22.89 13.63
N SER A 203 12.06 -23.55 14.74
CA SER A 203 11.14 -24.41 15.49
C SER A 203 9.87 -23.71 15.99
N LEU A 204 9.92 -22.38 16.18
CA LEU A 204 8.78 -21.57 16.63
C LEU A 204 7.66 -21.51 15.58
N THR A 205 7.98 -21.81 14.30
CA THR A 205 6.97 -21.93 13.24
C THR A 205 6.12 -23.19 13.36
N GLY A 206 6.56 -24.20 14.12
CA GLY A 206 5.93 -25.51 14.19
C GLY A 206 6.05 -26.33 12.88
N LEU A 207 6.87 -25.90 11.94
CA LEU A 207 7.14 -26.62 10.67
C LEU A 207 8.16 -27.73 10.89
N PRO A 208 8.08 -28.83 10.09
CA PRO A 208 9.11 -29.86 10.08
C PRO A 208 10.48 -29.32 9.69
N ALA A 209 11.55 -29.74 10.35
CA ALA A 209 12.92 -29.27 10.13
C ALA A 209 13.39 -29.42 8.69
N GLN A 210 12.84 -30.37 7.94
CA GLN A 210 13.12 -30.61 6.51
C GLN A 210 12.73 -29.41 5.61
N LEU A 211 11.92 -28.47 6.11
CA LEU A 211 11.56 -27.25 5.39
C LEU A 211 12.55 -26.11 5.63
N PHE A 212 13.54 -26.27 6.51
CA PHE A 212 14.63 -25.31 6.64
C PHE A 212 15.74 -25.63 5.63
N THR A 213 15.47 -25.35 4.37
CA THR A 213 16.38 -25.59 3.24
C THR A 213 16.36 -24.41 2.27
N PRO A 214 17.42 -24.24 1.44
CA PRO A 214 17.45 -23.20 0.39
C PRO A 214 16.29 -23.30 -0.61
N ALA A 215 15.69 -24.49 -0.78
CA ALA A 215 14.55 -24.70 -1.65
C ALA A 215 13.21 -24.24 -1.00
N ALA A 216 13.17 -23.97 0.32
CA ALA A 216 11.96 -23.61 1.05
C ALA A 216 12.14 -22.31 1.87
N LEU A 217 12.36 -22.38 3.19
CA LEU A 217 12.34 -21.20 4.06
C LEU A 217 13.73 -20.69 4.48
N GLU A 218 14.81 -21.45 4.28
CA GLU A 218 16.17 -20.99 4.57
C GLU A 218 16.60 -19.90 3.60
N PHE A 219 17.28 -18.86 4.07
CA PHE A 219 17.74 -17.73 3.29
C PHE A 219 19.03 -17.16 3.88
N TYR A 220 20.17 -17.49 3.29
CA TYR A 220 21.52 -17.09 3.74
C TYR A 220 21.74 -17.32 5.23
N GLY A 221 21.41 -18.52 5.72
CA GLY A 221 21.54 -18.90 7.14
C GLY A 221 20.45 -18.35 8.05
N LYS A 222 19.41 -17.71 7.52
CA LYS A 222 18.26 -17.18 8.26
C LYS A 222 16.96 -17.84 7.82
N LEU A 223 15.94 -17.75 8.65
CA LEU A 223 14.56 -18.04 8.28
C LEU A 223 13.97 -16.82 7.56
N ASN A 224 13.32 -17.04 6.40
CA ASN A 224 12.64 -16.02 5.63
C ASN A 224 11.18 -16.42 5.39
N LEU A 225 10.24 -15.70 6.03
CA LEU A 225 8.82 -16.03 5.97
C LEU A 225 8.21 -15.70 4.60
N LEU A 226 8.59 -14.57 4.01
CA LEU A 226 8.11 -14.19 2.68
C LEU A 226 8.54 -15.20 1.63
N LYS A 227 9.81 -15.65 1.69
CA LYS A 227 10.32 -16.72 0.82
C LYS A 227 9.47 -17.99 0.92
N GLY A 228 9.11 -18.39 2.14
CA GLY A 228 8.18 -19.50 2.34
C GLY A 228 6.87 -19.29 1.57
N GLY A 229 6.24 -18.14 1.72
CA GLY A 229 5.03 -17.79 0.97
C GLY A 229 5.25 -17.80 -0.55
N LEU A 230 6.38 -17.26 -1.04
CA LEU A 230 6.73 -17.27 -2.47
C LEU A 230 6.85 -18.68 -3.03
N VAL A 231 7.39 -19.60 -2.26
CA VAL A 231 7.57 -21.01 -2.70
C VAL A 231 6.25 -21.78 -2.70
N PHE A 232 5.39 -21.58 -1.70
CA PHE A 232 4.24 -22.46 -1.46
C PHE A 232 2.89 -21.91 -1.97
N ALA A 233 2.75 -20.62 -2.26
CA ALA A 233 1.51 -20.07 -2.82
C ALA A 233 1.26 -20.55 -4.26
N ASP A 234 0.00 -20.74 -4.67
CA ASP A 234 -0.34 -21.17 -6.02
C ASP A 234 -0.13 -20.06 -7.05
N ARG A 235 -0.43 -18.81 -6.67
CA ARG A 235 -0.22 -17.61 -7.49
C ARG A 235 0.49 -16.56 -6.67
N LEU A 236 1.26 -15.75 -7.37
CA LEU A 236 1.98 -14.61 -6.81
C LEU A 236 1.48 -13.35 -7.50
N THR A 237 1.23 -12.32 -6.72
CA THR A 237 0.95 -10.99 -7.25
C THR A 237 1.86 -9.96 -6.62
N THR A 238 2.09 -8.88 -7.35
CA THR A 238 2.70 -7.67 -6.80
C THR A 238 1.96 -6.46 -7.35
N VAL A 239 2.25 -5.29 -6.82
CA VAL A 239 1.40 -4.11 -6.94
C VAL A 239 1.70 -3.23 -8.17
N SER A 240 2.43 -3.76 -9.14
CA SER A 240 2.75 -3.07 -10.40
C SER A 240 3.33 -4.04 -11.44
N PRO A 241 2.97 -3.95 -12.73
CA PRO A 241 3.64 -4.68 -13.81
C PRO A 241 5.14 -4.41 -13.87
N THR A 242 5.56 -3.14 -13.87
CA THR A 242 6.98 -2.77 -13.86
C THR A 242 7.69 -3.32 -12.63
N TYR A 243 7.07 -3.21 -11.44
CA TYR A 243 7.68 -3.77 -10.23
C TYR A 243 7.80 -5.29 -10.28
N SER A 244 6.86 -5.99 -10.92
CA SER A 244 6.97 -7.45 -11.11
C SER A 244 8.18 -7.85 -11.95
N GLU A 245 8.63 -7.00 -12.87
CA GLU A 245 9.85 -7.18 -13.65
C GLU A 245 11.08 -6.79 -12.84
N GLU A 246 11.04 -5.64 -12.15
CA GLU A 246 12.15 -5.12 -11.33
C GLU A 246 12.58 -6.12 -10.24
N ILE A 247 11.64 -6.72 -9.49
CA ILE A 247 11.96 -7.66 -8.40
C ILE A 247 12.57 -8.99 -8.87
N GLN A 248 12.60 -9.26 -10.16
CA GLN A 248 13.31 -10.40 -10.76
C GLN A 248 14.78 -10.08 -11.08
N THR A 249 15.26 -8.88 -10.79
CA THR A 249 16.63 -8.43 -11.04
C THR A 249 17.42 -8.33 -9.74
N PRO A 250 18.78 -8.50 -9.78
CA PRO A 250 19.60 -8.34 -8.58
C PRO A 250 19.51 -6.97 -7.92
N GLU A 251 19.18 -5.91 -8.68
CA GLU A 251 19.08 -4.54 -8.17
C GLU A 251 17.89 -4.37 -7.24
N TYR A 252 16.75 -5.02 -7.53
CA TYR A 252 15.49 -4.85 -6.78
C TYR A 252 14.97 -6.12 -6.11
N GLY A 253 15.57 -7.27 -6.38
CA GLY A 253 15.14 -8.58 -5.89
C GLY A 253 15.45 -8.86 -4.42
N CYS A 254 16.27 -8.01 -3.77
CA CYS A 254 16.63 -8.14 -2.35
C CYS A 254 17.15 -9.55 -1.97
N GLY A 255 17.83 -10.24 -2.90
CA GLY A 255 18.32 -11.60 -2.76
C GLY A 255 17.29 -12.70 -3.05
N LEU A 256 16.04 -12.33 -3.36
CA LEU A 256 14.96 -13.27 -3.72
C LEU A 256 14.71 -13.33 -5.24
N GLU A 257 15.47 -12.60 -6.06
CA GLU A 257 15.30 -12.55 -7.52
C GLU A 257 15.32 -13.92 -8.17
N GLY A 258 16.17 -14.83 -7.70
CA GLY A 258 16.24 -16.20 -8.20
C GLY A 258 14.98 -17.01 -7.89
N VAL A 259 14.42 -16.86 -6.69
CA VAL A 259 13.17 -17.52 -6.29
C VAL A 259 11.99 -16.96 -7.10
N ILE A 260 11.92 -15.65 -7.26
CA ILE A 260 10.84 -14.95 -7.97
C ILE A 260 10.90 -15.29 -9.47
N SER A 261 12.08 -15.22 -10.09
CA SER A 261 12.28 -15.58 -11.51
C SER A 261 11.93 -17.04 -11.80
N GLY A 262 12.20 -17.95 -10.86
CA GLY A 262 11.78 -19.36 -10.93
C GLY A 262 10.25 -19.54 -10.86
N ARG A 263 9.52 -18.53 -10.46
CA ARG A 263 8.05 -18.51 -10.32
C ARG A 263 7.37 -17.46 -11.22
N LYS A 264 8.09 -16.94 -12.24
CA LYS A 264 7.59 -15.87 -13.13
C LYS A 264 6.27 -16.20 -13.84
N ASP A 265 6.04 -17.48 -14.17
CA ASP A 265 4.83 -17.91 -14.88
C ASP A 265 3.56 -17.82 -14.03
N VAL A 266 3.70 -17.65 -12.73
CA VAL A 266 2.59 -17.46 -11.78
C VAL A 266 2.65 -16.12 -11.06
N LEU A 267 3.58 -15.24 -11.44
CA LEU A 267 3.73 -13.87 -10.92
C LEU A 267 3.01 -12.87 -11.81
N HIS A 268 2.15 -12.05 -11.21
CA HIS A 268 1.38 -11.02 -11.92
C HIS A 268 1.52 -9.65 -11.24
N GLY A 269 1.86 -8.63 -12.01
CA GLY A 269 1.86 -7.24 -11.56
C GLY A 269 0.48 -6.62 -11.77
N ILE A 270 -0.14 -6.12 -10.68
CA ILE A 270 -1.47 -5.51 -10.72
C ILE A 270 -1.39 -4.17 -10.00
N VAL A 271 -1.60 -3.07 -10.74
CA VAL A 271 -1.59 -1.72 -10.14
C VAL A 271 -2.74 -1.58 -9.15
N ASN A 272 -2.46 -0.98 -8.01
CA ASN A 272 -3.49 -0.68 -7.02
C ASN A 272 -4.45 0.40 -7.52
N GLY A 273 -5.70 0.33 -7.07
CA GLY A 273 -6.65 1.44 -7.19
C GLY A 273 -6.55 2.40 -6.01
N ILE A 274 -7.39 3.43 -6.05
CA ILE A 274 -7.65 4.31 -4.91
C ILE A 274 -9.11 4.24 -4.50
N ASP A 275 -9.39 4.53 -3.23
CA ASP A 275 -10.76 4.74 -2.77
C ASP A 275 -11.28 6.08 -3.30
N ALA A 276 -12.13 6.01 -4.33
CA ALA A 276 -12.71 7.18 -4.99
C ALA A 276 -13.81 7.88 -4.15
N GLU A 277 -14.20 7.31 -3.00
CA GLU A 277 -15.09 7.95 -2.04
C GLU A 277 -14.32 8.86 -1.09
N ILE A 278 -13.15 8.39 -0.61
CA ILE A 278 -12.28 9.13 0.29
C ILE A 278 -11.44 10.16 -0.50
N TRP A 279 -10.76 9.71 -1.56
CA TRP A 279 -9.89 10.55 -2.38
C TRP A 279 -10.66 11.16 -3.56
N ASN A 280 -11.53 12.14 -3.26
CA ASN A 280 -12.39 12.79 -4.25
C ASN A 280 -12.55 14.29 -3.98
N PRO A 281 -11.90 15.16 -4.78
CA PRO A 281 -11.95 16.61 -4.54
C PRO A 281 -13.35 17.21 -4.63
N ALA A 282 -14.33 16.51 -5.22
CA ALA A 282 -15.70 16.96 -5.33
C ALA A 282 -16.52 16.83 -4.01
N LYS A 283 -16.05 16.00 -3.07
CA LYS A 283 -16.75 15.73 -1.80
C LYS A 283 -15.84 15.61 -0.58
N ASP A 284 -14.54 15.83 -0.75
CA ASP A 284 -13.54 15.73 0.31
C ASP A 284 -13.81 16.75 1.44
N PRO A 285 -14.07 16.27 2.68
CA PRO A 285 -14.36 17.14 3.80
C PRO A 285 -13.14 17.92 4.32
N HIS A 286 -11.92 17.51 3.97
CA HIS A 286 -10.70 18.19 4.37
C HIS A 286 -10.40 19.46 3.57
N LEU A 287 -11.14 19.70 2.47
CA LEU A 287 -10.91 20.83 1.59
C LEU A 287 -11.74 22.04 2.01
N PRO A 288 -11.15 23.24 2.03
CA PRO A 288 -11.90 24.48 2.28
C PRO A 288 -12.92 24.79 1.18
N THR A 289 -12.69 24.27 -0.02
CA THR A 289 -13.61 24.38 -1.16
C THR A 289 -13.42 23.16 -2.05
N GLN A 290 -14.50 22.43 -2.25
CA GLN A 290 -14.56 21.29 -3.15
C GLN A 290 -14.48 21.75 -4.62
N TYR A 291 -14.04 20.85 -5.50
CA TYR A 291 -13.93 21.09 -6.94
C TYR A 291 -13.99 19.78 -7.72
N SER A 292 -14.19 19.90 -9.02
CA SER A 292 -14.23 18.76 -9.94
C SER A 292 -13.57 19.12 -11.26
N LEU A 293 -13.46 18.16 -12.15
CA LEU A 293 -12.94 18.38 -13.51
C LEU A 293 -13.76 19.42 -14.30
N SER A 294 -15.07 19.53 -14.04
CA SER A 294 -15.95 20.52 -14.67
C SER A 294 -15.84 21.92 -14.06
N ASP A 295 -15.41 22.00 -12.78
CA ASP A 295 -15.19 23.30 -12.10
C ASP A 295 -13.92 23.22 -11.24
N MET A 296 -12.82 23.70 -11.80
CA MET A 296 -11.49 23.74 -11.15
C MET A 296 -11.28 24.98 -10.27
N SER A 297 -12.28 25.84 -10.10
CA SER A 297 -12.14 27.08 -9.32
C SER A 297 -11.77 26.82 -7.84
N GLY A 298 -12.22 25.69 -7.28
CA GLY A 298 -11.89 25.26 -5.92
C GLY A 298 -10.42 24.94 -5.72
N LYS A 299 -9.72 24.41 -6.75
CA LYS A 299 -8.29 24.11 -6.66
C LYS A 299 -7.45 25.37 -6.40
N ALA A 300 -7.75 26.48 -7.08
CA ALA A 300 -7.07 27.74 -6.84
C ALA A 300 -7.34 28.30 -5.42
N ARG A 301 -8.53 28.06 -4.86
CA ARG A 301 -8.87 28.43 -3.47
C ARG A 301 -8.15 27.53 -2.46
N SER A 302 -8.06 26.22 -2.75
CA SER A 302 -7.30 25.27 -1.93
C SER A 302 -5.82 25.64 -1.86
N LYS A 303 -5.20 26.02 -2.99
CA LYS A 303 -3.82 26.52 -3.02
C LYS A 303 -3.62 27.72 -2.10
N LYS A 304 -4.48 28.75 -2.21
CA LYS A 304 -4.40 29.92 -1.34
C LYS A 304 -4.64 29.60 0.13
N GLY A 305 -5.56 28.67 0.41
CA GLY A 305 -5.82 28.17 1.77
C GLY A 305 -4.57 27.52 2.37
N LEU A 306 -3.96 26.59 1.63
CA LEU A 306 -2.75 25.89 2.02
C LEU A 306 -1.56 26.85 2.23
N GLN A 307 -1.37 27.83 1.32
CA GLN A 307 -0.32 28.85 1.48
C GLN A 307 -0.48 29.64 2.79
N ARG A 308 -1.69 30.04 3.15
CA ARG A 308 -1.98 30.77 4.41
C ARG A 308 -1.75 29.88 5.63
N GLU A 309 -2.26 28.66 5.62
CA GLU A 309 -2.11 27.68 6.70
C GLU A 309 -0.65 27.41 7.02
N LEU A 310 0.18 27.28 5.98
CA LEU A 310 1.59 26.96 6.08
C LEU A 310 2.49 28.21 6.16
N LYS A 311 1.92 29.41 6.20
CA LYS A 311 2.66 30.68 6.22
C LYS A 311 3.57 30.88 5.01
N LEU A 312 3.19 30.32 3.86
CA LEU A 312 3.83 30.58 2.58
C LEU A 312 3.32 31.89 1.99
N ARG A 313 4.09 32.50 1.09
CA ARG A 313 3.63 33.70 0.34
C ARG A 313 2.38 33.36 -0.47
N THR A 314 1.35 34.18 -0.39
CA THR A 314 0.11 33.98 -1.16
C THR A 314 0.31 34.61 -2.56
N ASP A 315 0.98 33.92 -3.44
CA ASP A 315 1.25 34.32 -4.83
C ASP A 315 0.73 33.27 -5.84
N LYS A 316 0.96 33.55 -7.13
CA LYS A 316 0.55 32.68 -8.23
C LYS A 316 1.67 31.77 -8.73
N GLY A 317 2.87 31.83 -8.14
CA GLY A 317 3.98 30.95 -8.45
C GLY A 317 3.62 29.48 -8.24
N PRO A 318 4.34 28.52 -8.86
CA PRO A 318 4.07 27.10 -8.71
C PRO A 318 4.34 26.64 -7.27
N LEU A 319 3.44 25.79 -6.75
CA LEU A 319 3.56 25.13 -5.45
C LEU A 319 3.81 23.64 -5.66
N VAL A 320 4.93 23.16 -5.12
CA VAL A 320 5.38 21.77 -5.21
C VAL A 320 5.14 21.06 -3.89
N GLY A 321 4.42 19.96 -3.91
CA GLY A 321 4.14 19.10 -2.75
C GLY A 321 5.07 17.88 -2.70
N VAL A 322 5.46 17.49 -1.49
CA VAL A 322 6.14 16.23 -1.17
C VAL A 322 5.48 15.64 0.06
N ILE A 323 4.92 14.44 -0.05
CA ILE A 323 4.33 13.68 1.07
C ILE A 323 4.99 12.31 1.08
N ALA A 324 5.85 12.04 2.05
CA ALA A 324 6.55 10.76 2.11
C ALA A 324 7.11 10.47 3.51
N ARG A 325 7.45 9.20 3.75
CA ARG A 325 8.41 8.90 4.81
C ARG A 325 9.76 9.52 4.43
N LEU A 326 10.35 10.28 5.34
CA LEU A 326 11.63 10.97 5.09
C LEU A 326 12.79 9.97 5.19
N THR A 327 12.97 9.18 4.14
CA THR A 327 13.98 8.11 4.05
C THR A 327 14.72 8.18 2.73
N GLY A 328 15.91 7.55 2.67
CA GLY A 328 16.67 7.44 1.43
C GLY A 328 15.91 6.73 0.31
N GLN A 329 15.06 5.75 0.65
CA GLN A 329 14.19 5.07 -0.33
C GLN A 329 13.32 6.05 -1.11
N LYS A 330 12.76 7.05 -0.43
CA LYS A 330 11.86 8.05 -1.02
C LYS A 330 12.61 9.18 -1.73
N GLY A 331 13.95 9.13 -1.76
CA GLY A 331 14.78 10.12 -2.45
C GLY A 331 14.71 11.52 -1.82
N ILE A 332 14.47 11.58 -0.49
CA ILE A 332 14.37 12.88 0.20
C ILE A 332 15.69 13.66 0.16
N ASP A 333 16.81 12.97 0.11
CA ASP A 333 18.13 13.54 -0.13
C ASP A 333 18.20 14.30 -1.46
N LEU A 334 17.66 13.71 -2.54
CA LEU A 334 17.60 14.37 -3.85
C LEU A 334 16.72 15.64 -3.81
N VAL A 335 15.62 15.61 -3.02
CA VAL A 335 14.78 16.80 -2.81
C VAL A 335 15.56 17.87 -2.05
N ILE A 336 16.26 17.50 -0.98
CA ILE A 336 17.09 18.41 -0.16
C ILE A 336 18.16 19.10 -1.03
N ASP A 337 18.84 18.32 -1.85
CA ASP A 337 19.94 18.79 -2.70
C ASP A 337 19.47 19.84 -3.72
N ILE A 338 18.24 19.74 -4.25
CA ILE A 338 17.74 20.72 -5.26
C ILE A 338 17.04 21.94 -4.65
N ILE A 339 16.75 21.96 -3.35
CA ILE A 339 16.02 23.09 -2.71
C ILE A 339 16.75 24.43 -2.92
N PRO A 340 18.09 24.56 -2.74
CA PRO A 340 18.77 25.84 -2.96
C PRO A 340 18.52 26.40 -4.37
N GLU A 341 18.64 25.58 -5.41
CA GLU A 341 18.41 26.00 -6.80
C GLU A 341 16.94 26.35 -7.06
N LEU A 342 16.00 25.63 -6.45
CA LEU A 342 14.58 25.95 -6.54
C LEU A 342 14.25 27.29 -5.88
N MET A 343 14.99 27.66 -4.84
CA MET A 343 14.80 28.94 -4.17
C MET A 343 15.39 30.13 -4.93
N GLU A 344 16.17 29.91 -5.98
CA GLU A 344 16.53 30.95 -6.96
C GLU A 344 15.41 31.20 -7.98
N LEU A 345 14.45 30.26 -8.08
CA LEU A 345 13.28 30.37 -8.96
C LEU A 345 12.05 30.86 -8.18
N ASP A 346 11.00 31.31 -8.86
CA ASP A 346 9.74 31.67 -8.22
C ASP A 346 8.87 30.41 -7.96
N VAL A 347 9.35 29.55 -7.04
CA VAL A 347 8.72 28.27 -6.66
C VAL A 347 8.54 28.23 -5.14
N GLN A 348 7.47 27.61 -4.69
CA GLN A 348 7.23 27.26 -3.29
C GLN A 348 7.22 25.76 -3.12
N VAL A 349 7.67 25.26 -1.96
CA VAL A 349 7.70 23.83 -1.65
C VAL A 349 7.04 23.57 -0.31
N VAL A 350 6.26 22.50 -0.24
CA VAL A 350 5.74 21.96 1.01
C VAL A 350 6.17 20.50 1.18
N ILE A 351 6.71 20.16 2.35
CA ILE A 351 7.14 18.81 2.71
C ILE A 351 6.35 18.35 3.94
N LEU A 352 5.65 17.23 3.81
CA LEU A 352 4.92 16.56 4.89
C LEU A 352 5.44 15.15 5.08
N GLY A 353 5.83 14.79 6.31
CA GLY A 353 6.19 13.43 6.66
C GLY A 353 7.18 13.36 7.81
N THR A 354 7.36 12.13 8.30
CA THR A 354 8.34 11.76 9.33
C THR A 354 9.26 10.67 8.81
N GLY A 355 10.40 10.46 9.45
CA GLY A 355 11.33 9.41 9.03
C GLY A 355 12.67 9.44 9.76
N ASP A 356 13.75 9.33 9.02
CA ASP A 356 15.10 9.38 9.56
C ASP A 356 15.39 10.76 10.17
N VAL A 357 15.84 10.79 11.42
CA VAL A 357 16.11 12.03 12.19
C VAL A 357 16.98 13.01 11.42
N LYS A 358 17.99 12.49 10.70
CA LYS A 358 18.90 13.33 9.89
C LYS A 358 18.15 14.12 8.80
N TYR A 359 17.19 13.49 8.14
CA TYR A 359 16.42 14.16 7.08
C TYR A 359 15.39 15.13 7.67
N GLU A 360 14.74 14.75 8.77
CA GLU A 360 13.84 15.66 9.49
C GLU A 360 14.54 16.94 9.95
N GLN A 361 15.78 16.82 10.44
CA GLN A 361 16.58 17.97 10.83
C GLN A 361 16.96 18.84 9.63
N LEU A 362 17.49 18.24 8.55
CA LEU A 362 17.93 18.98 7.36
C LEU A 362 16.78 19.75 6.70
N VAL A 363 15.59 19.13 6.51
CA VAL A 363 14.46 19.85 5.91
C VAL A 363 13.95 20.97 6.81
N ARG A 364 14.06 20.85 8.14
CA ARG A 364 13.70 21.90 9.10
C ARG A 364 14.66 23.09 9.00
N GLU A 365 15.96 22.84 8.97
CA GLU A 365 16.99 23.87 8.80
C GLU A 365 16.81 24.63 7.48
N LEU A 366 16.47 23.92 6.40
CA LEU A 366 16.15 24.55 5.12
C LEU A 366 14.89 25.42 5.19
N ALA A 367 13.83 24.97 5.90
CA ALA A 367 12.63 25.76 6.06
C ALA A 367 12.88 27.08 6.83
N GLU A 368 13.77 27.04 7.83
CA GLU A 368 14.23 28.24 8.56
C GLU A 368 15.01 29.21 7.66
N ARG A 369 15.80 28.68 6.69
CA ARG A 369 16.57 29.48 5.74
C ARG A 369 15.68 30.13 4.68
N TYR A 370 14.55 29.53 4.31
CA TYR A 370 13.69 30.00 3.23
C TYR A 370 12.24 30.28 3.70
N PRO A 371 12.04 31.19 4.69
CA PRO A 371 10.73 31.47 5.23
C PRO A 371 9.77 32.01 4.17
N GLY A 372 8.53 31.57 4.22
CA GLY A 372 7.48 31.95 3.26
C GLY A 372 7.60 31.28 1.88
N ARG A 373 8.62 30.41 1.67
CA ARG A 373 8.85 29.69 0.41
C ARG A 373 8.94 28.18 0.58
N LEU A 374 9.49 27.72 1.69
CA LEU A 374 9.56 26.32 2.08
C LEU A 374 8.80 26.14 3.38
N ALA A 375 7.84 25.22 3.39
CA ALA A 375 7.13 24.80 4.60
C ALA A 375 7.34 23.31 4.86
N VAL A 376 7.64 22.94 6.11
CA VAL A 376 7.88 21.56 6.54
C VAL A 376 6.96 21.21 7.70
N ARG A 377 6.40 20.01 7.67
CA ARG A 377 5.62 19.42 8.77
C ARG A 377 6.09 17.99 9.01
N ASN A 378 6.87 17.79 10.07
CA ASN A 378 7.38 16.49 10.49
C ASN A 378 6.34 15.78 11.38
N VAL A 379 5.20 15.47 10.78
CA VAL A 379 4.05 14.80 11.44
C VAL A 379 3.35 13.88 10.44
N PHE A 380 2.59 12.94 10.96
CA PHE A 380 1.57 12.23 10.18
C PHE A 380 0.25 13.01 10.31
N ASP A 381 -0.20 13.63 9.23
CA ASP A 381 -1.44 14.42 9.19
C ASP A 381 -2.17 14.14 7.86
N GLU A 382 -3.19 13.28 7.92
CA GLU A 382 -3.97 12.88 6.75
C GLU A 382 -4.77 14.05 6.18
N GLY A 383 -5.36 14.89 7.03
CA GLY A 383 -6.11 16.07 6.57
C GLY A 383 -5.21 17.08 5.84
N LEU A 384 -3.98 17.28 6.32
CA LEU A 384 -2.99 18.10 5.63
C LEU A 384 -2.54 17.46 4.31
N ALA A 385 -2.41 16.12 4.26
CA ALA A 385 -2.09 15.42 3.02
C ALA A 385 -3.14 15.70 1.93
N HIS A 386 -4.44 15.59 2.25
CA HIS A 386 -5.54 15.94 1.34
C HIS A 386 -5.44 17.39 0.87
N ARG A 387 -5.14 18.34 1.78
CA ARG A 387 -5.00 19.77 1.43
C ARG A 387 -3.77 20.04 0.57
N ILE A 388 -2.66 19.30 0.74
CA ILE A 388 -1.47 19.40 -0.12
C ILE A 388 -1.79 18.87 -1.51
N GLU A 389 -2.42 17.69 -1.63
CA GLU A 389 -2.85 17.14 -2.91
C GLU A 389 -3.79 18.09 -3.67
N ALA A 390 -4.70 18.75 -2.96
CA ALA A 390 -5.62 19.71 -3.56
C ALA A 390 -4.97 21.06 -3.89
N GLY A 391 -4.00 21.51 -3.09
CA GLY A 391 -3.44 22.86 -3.19
C GLY A 391 -2.16 22.95 -4.01
N ALA A 392 -1.40 21.88 -4.14
CA ALA A 392 -0.18 21.88 -4.94
C ALA A 392 -0.50 21.89 -6.44
N ASP A 393 0.43 22.42 -7.23
CA ASP A 393 0.41 22.35 -8.70
C ASP A 393 1.15 21.11 -9.19
N MET A 394 2.22 20.72 -8.49
CA MET A 394 3.10 19.61 -8.81
C MET A 394 3.34 18.77 -7.57
N PHE A 395 3.61 17.49 -7.77
CA PHE A 395 3.90 16.56 -6.68
C PHE A 395 5.16 15.75 -6.98
N LEU A 396 6.16 15.79 -6.09
CA LEU A 396 7.45 15.11 -6.30
C LEU A 396 7.49 13.73 -5.64
N MET A 397 7.90 12.72 -6.42
CA MET A 397 8.18 11.37 -5.94
C MET A 397 9.49 10.84 -6.55
N PRO A 398 10.67 11.28 -6.09
CA PRO A 398 11.96 10.84 -6.62
C PRO A 398 12.42 9.53 -6.00
N SER A 399 11.52 8.60 -5.74
CA SER A 399 11.78 7.34 -5.05
C SER A 399 12.81 6.49 -5.79
N ARG A 400 13.78 5.91 -5.04
CA ARG A 400 14.75 4.95 -5.59
C ARG A 400 14.09 3.66 -6.04
N TYR A 401 13.09 3.23 -5.31
CA TYR A 401 12.13 2.21 -5.74
C TYR A 401 10.76 2.50 -5.13
N GLU A 402 9.72 2.23 -5.90
CA GLU A 402 8.33 2.47 -5.48
C GLU A 402 7.45 1.33 -6.01
N PRO A 403 7.13 0.33 -5.19
CA PRO A 403 6.37 -0.84 -5.65
C PRO A 403 5.10 -0.47 -6.42
N CYS A 404 4.27 0.37 -5.86
CA CYS A 404 3.10 0.95 -6.52
C CYS A 404 3.11 2.47 -6.45
N GLY A 405 3.23 3.01 -5.25
CA GLY A 405 2.87 4.39 -4.96
C GLY A 405 1.35 4.59 -4.97
N LEU A 406 0.86 5.37 -4.03
CA LEU A 406 -0.54 5.82 -3.98
C LEU A 406 -0.63 7.33 -4.18
N SER A 407 0.35 8.08 -3.69
CA SER A 407 0.33 9.55 -3.73
C SER A 407 0.28 10.11 -5.16
N GLN A 408 0.94 9.49 -6.15
CA GLN A 408 0.78 9.91 -7.54
C GLN A 408 -0.64 9.67 -8.07
N LEU A 409 -1.33 8.63 -7.60
CA LEU A 409 -2.72 8.37 -7.97
C LEU A 409 -3.66 9.42 -7.35
N TYR A 410 -3.41 9.77 -6.08
CA TYR A 410 -4.11 10.87 -5.42
C TYR A 410 -3.85 12.19 -6.13
N SER A 411 -2.60 12.50 -6.46
CA SER A 411 -2.20 13.69 -7.21
C SER A 411 -2.95 13.78 -8.54
N LEU A 412 -2.97 12.73 -9.33
CA LEU A 412 -3.71 12.66 -10.58
C LEU A 412 -5.20 12.96 -10.37
N ARG A 413 -5.81 12.33 -9.36
CA ARG A 413 -7.22 12.51 -9.01
C ARG A 413 -7.55 13.93 -8.60
N TYR A 414 -6.62 14.61 -7.90
CA TYR A 414 -6.76 16.00 -7.44
C TYR A 414 -6.28 17.04 -8.47
N GLY A 415 -5.84 16.62 -9.65
CA GLY A 415 -5.33 17.52 -10.69
C GLY A 415 -4.00 18.18 -10.32
N THR A 416 -3.24 17.55 -9.46
CA THR A 416 -1.84 17.89 -9.16
C THR A 416 -0.94 17.03 -10.02
N VAL A 417 0.00 17.64 -10.74
CA VAL A 417 0.79 16.93 -11.75
C VAL A 417 1.98 16.23 -11.11
N PRO A 418 2.07 14.88 -11.17
CA PRO A 418 3.19 14.16 -10.59
C PRO A 418 4.47 14.31 -11.41
N ILE A 419 5.60 14.47 -10.70
CA ILE A 419 6.97 14.46 -11.20
C ILE A 419 7.67 13.31 -10.47
N VAL A 420 7.98 12.25 -11.18
CA VAL A 420 8.34 10.98 -10.55
C VAL A 420 9.62 10.39 -11.15
N ARG A 421 10.34 9.59 -10.36
CA ARG A 421 11.32 8.68 -10.94
C ARG A 421 10.60 7.52 -11.64
N LYS A 422 11.11 7.11 -12.80
CA LYS A 422 10.53 6.01 -13.59
C LYS A 422 10.92 4.67 -12.97
N THR A 423 10.15 4.19 -12.00
CA THR A 423 10.32 2.91 -11.31
C THR A 423 8.97 2.37 -10.82
N GLY A 424 8.81 1.06 -10.79
CA GLY A 424 7.63 0.36 -10.29
C GLY A 424 6.32 0.98 -10.74
N GLY A 425 5.37 1.13 -9.82
CA GLY A 425 4.06 1.68 -10.13
C GLY A 425 4.06 3.13 -10.61
N LEU A 426 5.10 3.90 -10.34
CA LEU A 426 5.25 5.26 -10.90
C LEU A 426 5.41 5.21 -12.42
N ALA A 427 6.16 4.22 -12.93
CA ALA A 427 6.34 4.02 -14.36
C ALA A 427 5.03 3.55 -15.05
N ASP A 428 4.20 2.80 -14.34
CA ASP A 428 2.95 2.26 -14.87
C ASP A 428 1.80 3.28 -14.88
N THR A 429 1.83 4.26 -13.98
CA THR A 429 0.70 5.16 -13.72
C THR A 429 0.89 6.58 -14.22
N VAL A 430 2.14 7.01 -14.42
CA VAL A 430 2.46 8.36 -14.90
C VAL A 430 2.94 8.31 -16.34
N VAL A 431 2.13 8.83 -17.26
CA VAL A 431 2.52 8.97 -18.67
C VAL A 431 3.39 10.19 -18.85
N ASN A 432 4.69 9.95 -19.13
CA ASN A 432 5.70 10.99 -19.24
C ASN A 432 5.44 11.99 -20.37
N TYR A 433 5.77 13.25 -20.11
CA TYR A 433 5.75 14.29 -21.12
C TYR A 433 6.78 14.02 -22.23
N THR A 434 6.29 13.80 -23.43
CA THR A 434 7.05 13.89 -24.68
C THR A 434 6.22 14.67 -25.71
N PRO A 435 6.83 15.35 -26.69
CA PRO A 435 6.04 16.06 -27.71
C PRO A 435 5.03 15.17 -28.44
N SER A 436 5.35 13.90 -28.69
CA SER A 436 4.46 12.95 -29.33
C SER A 436 3.31 12.50 -28.41
N ALA A 437 3.58 12.17 -27.15
CA ALA A 437 2.56 11.82 -26.17
C ALA A 437 1.64 13.01 -25.89
N PHE A 438 2.19 14.22 -25.83
CA PHE A 438 1.42 15.43 -25.61
C PHE A 438 0.46 15.75 -26.79
N LYS A 439 0.90 15.56 -28.03
CA LYS A 439 0.01 15.66 -29.21
C LYS A 439 -1.15 14.67 -29.12
N GLY A 440 -0.91 13.46 -28.62
CA GLY A 440 -1.94 12.43 -28.39
C GLY A 440 -2.81 12.64 -27.16
N SER A 441 -2.67 13.75 -26.42
CA SER A 441 -3.41 14.09 -25.18
C SER A 441 -3.35 13.01 -24.10
N ARG A 442 -2.24 12.27 -24.00
CA ARG A 442 -2.07 11.15 -23.05
C ARG A 442 -1.17 11.46 -21.87
N VAL A 443 -0.45 12.59 -21.91
CA VAL A 443 0.50 13.00 -20.86
C VAL A 443 -0.24 13.30 -19.57
N THR A 444 0.23 12.71 -18.46
CA THR A 444 -0.35 12.92 -17.13
C THR A 444 0.67 13.44 -16.11
N GLY A 445 1.96 13.47 -16.47
CA GLY A 445 3.02 13.95 -15.61
C GLY A 445 4.38 13.95 -16.28
N PHE A 446 5.42 13.98 -15.46
CA PHE A 446 6.81 14.01 -15.90
C PHE A 446 7.58 12.91 -15.20
N SER A 447 8.53 12.27 -15.91
CA SER A 447 9.38 11.27 -15.29
C SER A 447 10.83 11.38 -15.72
N PHE A 448 11.74 11.00 -14.82
CA PHE A 448 13.18 10.90 -15.04
C PHE A 448 13.68 9.50 -14.65
N THR A 449 14.85 9.09 -15.14
CA THR A 449 15.38 7.72 -14.93
C THR A 449 16.50 7.68 -13.90
N ASP A 450 17.50 8.57 -14.02
CA ASP A 450 18.70 8.49 -13.22
C ASP A 450 18.44 8.96 -11.77
N THR A 451 18.94 8.22 -10.81
CA THR A 451 18.79 8.56 -9.38
C THR A 451 19.81 9.65 -9.01
N SER A 452 19.59 10.88 -9.49
CA SER A 452 20.45 12.04 -9.22
C SER A 452 19.64 13.32 -9.03
N ALA A 453 20.18 14.26 -8.27
CA ALA A 453 19.61 15.59 -8.07
C ALA A 453 19.50 16.35 -9.41
N ASP A 454 20.49 16.24 -10.28
CA ASP A 454 20.52 16.90 -11.59
C ASP A 454 19.37 16.42 -12.50
N SER A 455 19.13 15.11 -12.54
CA SER A 455 18.02 14.53 -13.32
C SER A 455 16.66 14.95 -12.79
N LEU A 456 16.48 14.98 -11.46
CA LEU A 456 15.28 15.48 -10.81
C LEU A 456 15.07 16.96 -11.12
N LEU A 457 16.10 17.79 -10.97
CA LEU A 457 16.03 19.23 -11.25
C LEU A 457 15.70 19.49 -12.72
N THR A 458 16.38 18.81 -13.65
CA THR A 458 16.11 18.93 -15.10
C THR A 458 14.66 18.61 -15.42
N CYS A 459 14.12 17.53 -14.87
CA CYS A 459 12.72 17.12 -15.05
C CYS A 459 11.76 18.19 -14.49
N LEU A 460 12.05 18.71 -13.30
CA LEU A 460 11.25 19.75 -12.66
C LEU A 460 11.30 21.07 -13.44
N LEU A 461 12.46 21.48 -13.95
CA LEU A 461 12.60 22.67 -14.80
C LEU A 461 11.78 22.55 -16.11
N LEU A 462 11.75 21.36 -16.72
CA LEU A 462 10.87 21.08 -17.85
C LEU A 462 9.39 21.26 -17.45
N ALA A 463 8.97 20.67 -16.33
CA ALA A 463 7.61 20.81 -15.83
C ALA A 463 7.24 22.28 -15.57
N LEU A 464 8.13 23.05 -14.95
CA LEU A 464 7.97 24.48 -14.71
C LEU A 464 7.84 25.28 -16.03
N SER A 465 8.58 24.90 -17.07
CA SER A 465 8.47 25.52 -18.40
C SER A 465 7.09 25.31 -19.03
N ILE A 466 6.52 24.12 -18.86
CA ILE A 466 5.16 23.78 -19.35
C ILE A 466 4.09 24.41 -18.47
N TYR A 467 4.31 24.51 -17.14
CA TYR A 467 3.40 25.17 -16.20
C TYR A 467 3.11 26.63 -16.58
N ARG A 468 4.12 27.35 -17.14
CA ARG A 468 3.95 28.73 -17.65
C ARG A 468 3.01 28.80 -18.84
N LYS A 469 2.87 27.72 -19.62
CA LYS A 469 1.96 27.58 -20.76
C LYS A 469 0.61 27.04 -20.25
N LYS A 470 -0.23 27.90 -19.69
CA LYS A 470 -1.44 27.51 -18.95
C LYS A 470 -2.37 26.56 -19.71
N ALA A 471 -2.55 26.74 -21.01
CA ALA A 471 -3.39 25.85 -21.83
C ALA A 471 -2.81 24.42 -21.88
N ASP A 472 -1.50 24.29 -22.06
CA ASP A 472 -0.81 23.00 -22.12
C ASP A 472 -0.85 22.31 -20.74
N TRP A 473 -0.62 23.09 -19.65
CA TRP A 473 -0.71 22.58 -18.30
C TRP A 473 -2.11 22.04 -17.95
N HIS A 474 -3.15 22.79 -18.31
CA HIS A 474 -4.53 22.35 -18.08
C HIS A 474 -4.87 21.05 -18.83
N ARG A 475 -4.27 20.82 -20.02
CA ARG A 475 -4.45 19.54 -20.73
C ARG A 475 -3.86 18.36 -19.97
N ILE A 476 -2.66 18.55 -19.37
CA ILE A 476 -2.03 17.52 -18.54
C ILE A 476 -2.86 17.23 -17.30
N VAL A 477 -3.29 18.27 -16.58
CA VAL A 477 -4.16 18.17 -15.41
C VAL A 477 -5.43 17.40 -15.75
N ARG A 478 -6.09 17.77 -16.84
CA ARG A 478 -7.31 17.13 -17.31
C ARG A 478 -7.10 15.65 -17.61
N ALA A 479 -6.05 15.32 -18.36
CA ALA A 479 -5.72 13.93 -18.71
C ALA A 479 -5.46 13.06 -17.45
N GLY A 480 -4.84 13.64 -16.40
CA GLY A 480 -4.66 12.97 -15.12
C GLY A 480 -5.98 12.68 -14.41
N MET A 481 -6.84 13.70 -14.28
CA MET A 481 -8.13 13.58 -13.59
C MET A 481 -9.16 12.70 -14.30
N GLU A 482 -9.03 12.50 -15.62
CA GLU A 482 -9.90 11.63 -16.43
C GLU A 482 -9.54 10.15 -16.33
N GLN A 483 -8.40 9.79 -15.73
CA GLN A 483 -8.02 8.38 -15.55
C GLN A 483 -8.98 7.65 -14.62
N ASP A 484 -9.33 6.43 -15.00
CA ASP A 484 -9.99 5.49 -14.08
C ASP A 484 -8.92 4.86 -13.16
N LEU A 485 -8.83 5.38 -11.97
CA LEU A 485 -7.92 4.94 -10.90
C LEU A 485 -8.67 4.10 -9.84
N SER A 486 -9.89 3.65 -10.13
CA SER A 486 -10.70 2.90 -9.19
C SER A 486 -10.21 1.47 -8.97
N TRP A 487 -10.57 0.88 -7.83
CA TRP A 487 -10.33 -0.52 -7.54
C TRP A 487 -11.09 -1.48 -8.44
N ALA A 488 -12.19 -1.05 -9.09
CA ALA A 488 -12.99 -1.90 -9.97
C ALA A 488 -12.14 -2.57 -11.05
N ARG A 489 -11.29 -1.79 -11.72
CA ARG A 489 -10.38 -2.30 -12.75
C ARG A 489 -9.38 -3.32 -12.19
N SER A 490 -8.77 -3.04 -11.06
CA SER A 490 -7.77 -3.92 -10.44
C SER A 490 -8.41 -5.21 -9.93
N ALA A 491 -9.58 -5.11 -9.28
CA ALA A 491 -10.32 -6.27 -8.79
C ALA A 491 -10.73 -7.23 -9.92
N GLU A 492 -11.15 -6.71 -11.09
CA GLU A 492 -11.42 -7.54 -12.27
C GLU A 492 -10.18 -8.32 -12.74
N ILE A 493 -8.99 -7.73 -12.66
CA ILE A 493 -7.74 -8.42 -13.02
C ILE A 493 -7.46 -9.54 -12.01
N TYR A 494 -7.59 -9.27 -10.71
CA TYR A 494 -7.45 -10.30 -9.66
C TYR A 494 -8.42 -11.48 -9.87
N LEU A 495 -9.66 -11.23 -10.28
CA LEU A 495 -10.67 -12.27 -10.48
C LEU A 495 -10.44 -13.14 -11.74
N ARG A 496 -9.54 -12.73 -12.63
CA ARG A 496 -9.13 -13.51 -13.82
C ARG A 496 -7.96 -14.44 -13.57
N LEU A 497 -7.26 -14.32 -12.45
CA LEU A 497 -6.12 -15.16 -12.05
C LEU A 497 -6.57 -16.53 -11.51
#